data_02f9f7951ef2b180aa5287c44a79bd92
#
_entry.id   02f9f7951ef2b180aa5287c44a79bd92
#
_cell.length_a   1.000
_cell.length_b   1.000
_cell.length_c   1.000
_cell.angle_alpha   90.00
_cell.angle_beta   90.00
_cell.angle_gamma   90.00
#
_symmetry.space_group_name_H-M   'P 1'
#
loop_
_entity.id
_entity.type
_entity.pdbx_description
1 polymer ?
#
loop_
_entity_poly.entity_id
_entity_poly.type
_entity_poly.pdbx_seq_one_letter_code
_entity_poly.pdbx_strand_id
1 'polypeptide(L)'
;MIRKILPTVAIAALSLAMTDIRAGQAASQTLEKIGELGKITFGYRETSIPFAYLGADHKPTGLSLDLCAAVADRLRSELHRPGLEIEYVPVNASNRIPLLQNGTIDIECGSTTNTADRQKQVSFSLATYVASPRWLVSAASPIVGTNGLDGQTVVVTQGSLNLTVAKKIIDEQKLKVTVIQAKDHAESLFVLGTGRAAAWFEDDILIAGLVANSPDPKTFRMLAATYEPSYYGLMTRREDPEFKALVDSVIKEKMGSGEFNKLYSKWFEGPIPPRGQNLLLPMSDAMKARVASPSDAL
;
A
#
# COMPACT_ATOMS: atom_id res chain seq x y z
N MET A 1 10.12 -83.34 45.53
CA MET A 1 9.34 -82.06 45.70
C MET A 1 10.20 -80.91 45.26
N ILE A 2 9.98 -80.43 44.03
CA ILE A 2 10.76 -79.33 43.41
C ILE A 2 9.79 -78.18 43.25
N ARG A 3 9.98 -77.15 44.04
CA ARG A 3 9.22 -75.87 43.94
C ARG A 3 9.81 -75.01 42.79
N LYS A 4 9.02 -74.74 41.78
CA LYS A 4 9.34 -73.80 40.71
C LYS A 4 9.04 -72.36 41.20
N ILE A 5 10.07 -71.49 41.18
CA ILE A 5 9.96 -70.12 41.46
C ILE A 5 9.79 -69.39 40.07
N LEU A 6 8.66 -68.71 39.84
CA LEU A 6 8.46 -67.83 38.70
C LEU A 6 9.06 -66.48 39.02
N PRO A 7 9.77 -65.82 38.10
CA PRO A 7 10.15 -64.44 38.27
C PRO A 7 9.04 -63.50 37.82
N THR A 8 8.68 -62.56 38.68
CA THR A 8 7.76 -61.45 38.40
C THR A 8 8.48 -60.38 37.58
N VAL A 9 8.06 -60.17 36.33
CA VAL A 9 8.55 -59.12 35.50
C VAL A 9 7.78 -57.82 35.83
N ALA A 10 8.46 -56.85 36.41
CA ALA A 10 7.92 -55.52 36.63
C ALA A 10 8.05 -54.69 35.33
N ILE A 11 6.93 -54.35 34.70
CA ILE A 11 6.87 -53.45 33.58
C ILE A 11 6.86 -52.01 34.12
N ALA A 12 7.98 -51.30 33.98
CA ALA A 12 8.07 -49.87 34.24
C ALA A 12 7.43 -49.09 33.07
N ALA A 13 6.26 -48.49 33.31
CA ALA A 13 5.63 -47.60 32.38
C ALA A 13 6.41 -46.27 32.32
N LEU A 14 7.14 -46.05 31.25
CA LEU A 14 7.84 -44.81 30.96
C LEU A 14 6.82 -43.80 30.39
N SER A 15 6.31 -42.90 31.24
CA SER A 15 5.45 -41.79 30.84
C SER A 15 6.32 -40.78 30.06
N LEU A 16 6.22 -40.77 28.72
CA LEU A 16 6.71 -39.67 27.90
C LEU A 16 5.85 -38.44 28.20
N ALA A 17 6.40 -37.52 28.96
CA ALA A 17 5.88 -36.14 28.99
C ALA A 17 6.12 -35.50 27.62
N MET A 18 5.07 -35.40 26.79
CA MET A 18 5.08 -34.55 25.61
C MET A 18 5.14 -33.10 26.10
N THR A 19 6.33 -32.54 26.10
CA THR A 19 6.49 -31.08 26.17
C THR A 19 5.96 -30.52 24.86
N ASP A 20 4.78 -29.88 24.91
CA ASP A 20 4.30 -29.02 23.84
C ASP A 20 5.37 -27.94 23.59
N ILE A 21 6.22 -28.18 22.60
CA ILE A 21 7.07 -27.13 22.03
C ILE A 21 6.10 -26.22 21.25
N ARG A 22 5.47 -25.28 21.97
CA ARG A 22 4.96 -24.08 21.32
C ARG A 22 6.18 -23.45 20.68
N ALA A 23 6.26 -23.51 19.35
CA ALA A 23 7.18 -22.69 18.59
C ALA A 23 6.90 -21.26 19.01
N GLY A 24 7.76 -20.71 19.88
CA GLY A 24 7.66 -19.33 20.33
C GLY A 24 7.74 -18.48 19.08
N GLN A 25 6.64 -17.85 18.72
CA GLN A 25 6.66 -16.79 17.73
C GLN A 25 7.67 -15.77 18.23
N ALA A 26 8.70 -15.48 17.43
CA ALA A 26 9.68 -14.47 17.81
C ALA A 26 8.92 -13.16 18.06
N ALA A 27 9.17 -12.56 19.22
CA ALA A 27 8.52 -11.30 19.60
C ALA A 27 8.75 -10.25 18.49
N SER A 28 7.73 -9.45 18.21
CA SER A 28 7.80 -8.41 17.17
C SER A 28 8.83 -7.35 17.52
N GLN A 29 9.90 -7.30 16.75
CA GLN A 29 10.93 -6.26 16.90
C GLN A 29 10.35 -4.85 16.72
N THR A 30 9.30 -4.71 15.88
CA THR A 30 8.62 -3.43 15.69
C THR A 30 7.85 -3.03 16.95
N LEU A 31 7.08 -3.94 17.55
CA LEU A 31 6.31 -3.67 18.77
C LEU A 31 7.23 -3.37 19.97
N GLU A 32 8.33 -4.11 20.12
CA GLU A 32 9.34 -3.81 21.15
C GLU A 32 9.91 -2.40 20.97
N LYS A 33 10.42 -2.09 19.78
CA LYS A 33 10.96 -0.76 19.44
C LYS A 33 9.94 0.36 19.74
N ILE A 34 8.70 0.20 19.31
CA ILE A 34 7.63 1.18 19.54
C ILE A 34 7.35 1.32 21.04
N GLY A 35 7.29 0.21 21.78
CA GLY A 35 7.08 0.20 23.22
C GLY A 35 8.22 0.87 23.98
N GLU A 36 9.49 0.67 23.59
CA GLU A 36 10.65 1.28 24.20
C GLU A 36 10.74 2.78 23.92
N LEU A 37 10.61 3.17 22.64
CA LEU A 37 10.77 4.56 22.22
C LEU A 37 9.55 5.44 22.49
N GLY A 38 8.38 4.86 22.74
CA GLY A 38 7.11 5.58 22.91
C GLY A 38 6.65 6.29 21.62
N LYS A 39 7.10 5.84 20.46
CA LYS A 39 6.71 6.41 19.16
C LYS A 39 6.65 5.37 18.06
N ILE A 40 5.79 5.62 17.04
CA ILE A 40 5.74 4.89 15.78
C ILE A 40 6.08 5.85 14.64
N THR A 41 6.88 5.38 13.67
CA THR A 41 7.30 6.18 12.52
C THR A 41 6.57 5.75 11.25
N PHE A 42 5.74 6.65 10.70
CA PHE A 42 5.02 6.46 9.44
C PHE A 42 5.85 6.96 8.26
N GLY A 43 6.11 6.06 7.30
CA GLY A 43 6.56 6.47 5.98
C GLY A 43 5.37 6.94 5.14
N TYR A 44 5.34 8.20 4.71
CA TYR A 44 4.22 8.74 3.94
C TYR A 44 4.66 9.31 2.59
N ARG A 45 3.72 9.31 1.62
CA ARG A 45 3.91 9.90 0.30
C ARG A 45 3.43 11.35 0.32
N GLU A 46 4.12 12.22 -0.42
CA GLU A 46 3.74 13.64 -0.48
C GLU A 46 2.76 13.96 -1.63
N THR A 47 2.58 13.05 -2.59
CA THR A 47 1.84 13.32 -3.83
C THR A 47 0.92 12.17 -4.27
N SER A 48 0.57 11.23 -3.38
CA SER A 48 -0.32 10.09 -3.68
C SER A 48 -1.76 10.37 -3.24
N ILE A 49 -2.41 11.36 -3.86
CA ILE A 49 -3.80 11.74 -3.57
C ILE A 49 -4.76 10.63 -4.04
N PRO A 50 -5.72 10.17 -3.20
CA PRO A 50 -6.08 10.64 -1.86
C PRO A 50 -5.54 9.76 -0.71
N PHE A 51 -4.50 8.95 -0.92
CA PHE A 51 -3.99 7.97 0.06
C PHE A 51 -3.02 8.58 1.07
N ALA A 52 -1.99 9.27 0.60
CA ALA A 52 -1.01 9.98 1.41
C ALA A 52 -0.46 11.17 0.63
N TYR A 53 -0.63 12.37 1.17
CA TYR A 53 -0.18 13.60 0.54
C TYR A 53 -0.14 14.75 1.55
N LEU A 54 0.39 15.90 1.14
CA LEU A 54 0.38 17.09 1.98
C LEU A 54 -0.92 17.87 1.80
N GLY A 55 -1.63 18.08 2.91
CA GLY A 55 -2.83 18.94 2.96
C GLY A 55 -2.52 20.42 2.79
N ALA A 56 -3.53 21.27 2.93
CA ALA A 56 -3.38 22.74 2.82
C ALA A 56 -2.50 23.33 3.93
N ASP A 57 -2.44 22.69 5.09
CA ASP A 57 -1.60 23.04 6.24
C ASP A 57 -0.19 22.40 6.19
N HIS A 58 0.18 21.84 5.04
CA HIS A 58 1.43 21.09 4.83
C HIS A 58 1.60 19.87 5.76
N LYS A 59 0.51 19.35 6.33
CA LYS A 59 0.56 18.12 7.12
C LYS A 59 0.19 16.90 6.28
N PRO A 60 0.81 15.75 6.59
CA PRO A 60 0.45 14.48 5.97
C PRO A 60 -1.02 14.13 6.22
N THR A 61 -1.76 13.80 5.16
CA THR A 61 -3.17 13.42 5.21
C THR A 61 -3.50 12.41 4.12
N GLY A 62 -4.64 11.71 4.24
CA GLY A 62 -5.12 10.73 3.25
C GLY A 62 -5.66 9.45 3.88
N LEU A 63 -6.30 8.61 3.06
CA LEU A 63 -6.91 7.35 3.50
C LEU A 63 -5.90 6.44 4.22
N SER A 64 -4.72 6.24 3.64
CA SER A 64 -3.71 5.34 4.23
C SER A 64 -3.17 5.89 5.54
N LEU A 65 -3.11 7.21 5.70
CA LEU A 65 -2.72 7.85 6.96
C LEU A 65 -3.82 7.74 8.03
N ASP A 66 -5.10 7.83 7.66
CA ASP A 66 -6.20 7.58 8.59
C ASP A 66 -6.19 6.11 9.08
N LEU A 67 -5.88 5.15 8.19
CA LEU A 67 -5.73 3.74 8.57
C LEU A 67 -4.51 3.52 9.48
N CYS A 68 -3.37 4.13 9.17
CA CYS A 68 -2.18 4.06 10.03
C CYS A 68 -2.41 4.74 11.39
N ALA A 69 -3.18 5.83 11.45
CA ALA A 69 -3.57 6.46 12.71
C ALA A 69 -4.41 5.50 13.57
N ALA A 70 -5.32 4.74 12.96
CA ALA A 70 -6.08 3.70 13.67
C ALA A 70 -5.16 2.58 14.20
N VAL A 71 -4.08 2.23 13.49
CA VAL A 71 -3.04 1.30 13.98
C VAL A 71 -2.34 1.91 15.20
N ALA A 72 -1.97 3.20 15.15
CA ALA A 72 -1.35 3.86 16.31
C ALA A 72 -2.29 3.92 17.53
N ASP A 73 -3.60 4.13 17.31
CA ASP A 73 -4.60 4.09 18.39
C ASP A 73 -4.69 2.70 19.03
N ARG A 74 -4.66 1.64 18.22
CA ARG A 74 -4.60 0.26 18.71
C ARG A 74 -3.33 0.02 19.53
N LEU A 75 -2.16 0.49 19.06
CA LEU A 75 -0.90 0.37 19.79
C LEU A 75 -0.92 1.14 21.12
N ARG A 76 -1.53 2.33 21.20
CA ARG A 76 -1.71 3.07 22.45
C ARG A 76 -2.43 2.22 23.49
N SER A 77 -3.46 1.49 23.07
CA SER A 77 -4.24 0.62 23.94
C SER A 77 -3.48 -0.65 24.34
N GLU A 78 -2.91 -1.39 23.36
CA GLU A 78 -2.29 -2.70 23.61
C GLU A 78 -0.97 -2.60 24.38
N LEU A 79 -0.18 -1.56 24.09
CA LEU A 79 1.09 -1.32 24.79
C LEU A 79 0.92 -0.51 26.07
N HIS A 80 -0.32 -0.14 26.44
CA HIS A 80 -0.60 0.74 27.58
C HIS A 80 0.21 2.05 27.55
N ARG A 81 0.37 2.63 26.35
CA ARG A 81 1.14 3.86 26.09
C ARG A 81 0.22 4.94 25.50
N PRO A 82 -0.64 5.59 26.32
CA PRO A 82 -1.59 6.62 25.81
C PRO A 82 -0.88 7.82 25.18
N GLY A 83 0.36 8.10 25.59
CA GLY A 83 1.21 9.16 25.03
C GLY A 83 2.06 8.74 23.84
N LEU A 84 1.80 7.59 23.20
CA LEU A 84 2.55 7.17 22.01
C LEU A 84 2.44 8.21 20.89
N GLU A 85 3.60 8.69 20.43
CA GLU A 85 3.72 9.71 19.40
C GLU A 85 3.77 9.10 18.00
N ILE A 86 3.34 9.89 17.01
CA ILE A 86 3.47 9.54 15.58
C ILE A 86 4.52 10.45 14.96
N GLU A 87 5.59 9.86 14.43
CA GLU A 87 6.59 10.55 13.65
C GLU A 87 6.32 10.32 12.15
N TYR A 88 6.53 11.35 11.31
CA TYR A 88 6.30 11.26 9.88
C TYR A 88 7.60 11.41 9.11
N VAL A 89 7.90 10.45 8.22
CA VAL A 89 9.06 10.46 7.33
C VAL A 89 8.58 10.45 5.88
N PRO A 90 8.91 11.46 5.07
CA PRO A 90 8.53 11.48 3.66
C PRO A 90 9.29 10.39 2.89
N VAL A 91 8.56 9.64 2.10
CA VAL A 91 9.10 8.59 1.23
C VAL A 91 8.59 8.72 -0.19
N ASN A 92 9.34 8.19 -1.15
CA ASN A 92 8.93 8.06 -2.53
C ASN A 92 8.87 6.58 -2.96
N ALA A 93 8.50 6.33 -4.21
CA ALA A 93 8.36 4.97 -4.71
C ALA A 93 9.68 4.17 -4.73
N SER A 94 10.84 4.86 -4.81
CA SER A 94 12.16 4.22 -4.89
C SER A 94 12.75 3.89 -3.53
N ASN A 95 12.49 4.71 -2.48
CA ASN A 95 13.17 4.58 -1.18
C ASN A 95 12.31 3.94 -0.08
N ARG A 96 10.98 3.85 -0.23
CA ARG A 96 10.06 3.35 0.82
C ARG A 96 10.38 1.93 1.30
N ILE A 97 10.74 1.00 0.40
CA ILE A 97 11.08 -0.38 0.77
C ILE A 97 12.40 -0.43 1.54
N PRO A 98 13.53 0.14 1.06
CA PRO A 98 14.76 0.21 1.84
C PRO A 98 14.59 0.87 3.23
N LEU A 99 13.83 1.98 3.33
CA LEU A 99 13.60 2.67 4.60
C LEU A 99 12.75 1.85 5.59
N LEU A 100 11.84 1.02 5.09
CA LEU A 100 11.09 0.08 5.91
C LEU A 100 11.97 -1.08 6.39
N GLN A 101 12.79 -1.65 5.50
CA GLN A 101 13.67 -2.76 5.80
C GLN A 101 14.73 -2.41 6.85
N ASN A 102 15.32 -1.22 6.76
CA ASN A 102 16.36 -0.78 7.71
C ASN A 102 15.81 -0.18 9.01
N GLY A 103 14.47 -0.13 9.17
CA GLY A 103 13.82 0.36 10.38
C GLY A 103 13.76 1.87 10.55
N THR A 104 14.09 2.65 9.50
CA THR A 104 13.87 4.11 9.49
C THR A 104 12.41 4.46 9.61
N ILE A 105 11.53 3.67 8.99
CA ILE A 105 10.08 3.73 9.17
C ILE A 105 9.57 2.39 9.70
N ASP A 106 8.47 2.40 10.45
CA ASP A 106 7.87 1.20 11.03
C ASP A 106 6.76 0.64 10.16
N ILE A 107 6.03 1.50 9.48
CA ILE A 107 4.95 1.18 8.55
C ILE A 107 4.95 2.19 7.39
N GLU A 108 4.71 1.73 6.18
CA GLU A 108 4.50 2.63 5.04
C GLU A 108 3.01 2.84 4.80
N CYS A 109 2.59 4.10 4.89
CA CYS A 109 1.21 4.55 4.81
C CYS A 109 0.97 5.26 3.47
N GLY A 110 1.07 4.52 2.37
CA GLY A 110 1.00 5.08 1.02
C GLY A 110 0.05 4.34 0.08
N SER A 111 0.36 4.40 -1.21
CA SER A 111 -0.36 3.73 -2.30
C SER A 111 0.50 2.64 -2.93
N THR A 112 1.00 1.71 -2.10
CA THR A 112 1.92 0.69 -2.61
C THR A 112 1.18 -0.55 -3.08
N THR A 113 1.33 -0.87 -4.37
CA THR A 113 0.81 -2.10 -4.97
C THR A 113 1.50 -3.32 -4.37
N ASN A 114 0.72 -4.25 -3.86
CA ASN A 114 1.16 -5.58 -3.46
C ASN A 114 1.51 -6.41 -4.70
N THR A 115 2.69 -6.98 -4.72
CA THR A 115 3.16 -7.89 -5.79
C THR A 115 3.99 -9.02 -5.22
N ALA A 116 4.03 -10.17 -5.90
CA ALA A 116 4.83 -11.32 -5.49
C ALA A 116 6.34 -10.96 -5.29
N ASP A 117 6.90 -10.08 -6.12
CA ASP A 117 8.29 -9.66 -5.98
C ASP A 117 8.54 -8.74 -4.79
N ARG A 118 7.57 -7.87 -4.46
CA ARG A 118 7.66 -7.02 -3.27
C ARG A 118 7.44 -7.83 -1.99
N GLN A 119 6.58 -8.86 -2.01
CA GLN A 119 6.39 -9.78 -0.88
C GLN A 119 7.66 -10.57 -0.51
N LYS A 120 8.64 -10.68 -1.40
CA LYS A 120 9.97 -11.23 -1.07
C LYS A 120 10.80 -10.28 -0.19
N GLN A 121 10.44 -9.01 -0.12
CA GLN A 121 11.20 -7.95 0.53
C GLN A 121 10.49 -7.37 1.76
N VAL A 122 9.16 -7.26 1.71
CA VAL A 122 8.29 -6.66 2.74
C VAL A 122 7.00 -7.46 2.85
N SER A 123 6.23 -7.24 3.92
CA SER A 123 4.86 -7.74 4.05
C SER A 123 3.86 -6.64 3.70
N PHE A 124 2.68 -7.05 3.23
CA PHE A 124 1.56 -6.17 2.95
C PHE A 124 0.38 -6.49 3.86
N SER A 125 -0.32 -5.47 4.27
CA SER A 125 -1.61 -5.61 4.94
C SER A 125 -2.68 -6.16 4.00
N LEU A 126 -3.87 -6.44 4.55
CA LEU A 126 -5.09 -6.59 3.78
C LEU A 126 -5.24 -5.44 2.78
N ALA A 127 -5.78 -5.75 1.58
CA ALA A 127 -5.92 -4.76 0.53
C ALA A 127 -6.84 -3.61 0.96
N THR A 128 -6.35 -2.38 0.83
CA THR A 128 -7.06 -1.15 1.20
C THR A 128 -7.63 -0.40 0.00
N TYR A 129 -7.21 -0.75 -1.20
CA TYR A 129 -7.73 -0.21 -2.46
C TYR A 129 -7.46 -1.15 -3.64
N VAL A 130 -8.28 -1.03 -4.69
CA VAL A 130 -8.09 -1.71 -5.98
C VAL A 130 -8.10 -0.65 -7.06
N ALA A 131 -6.95 -0.43 -7.69
CA ALA A 131 -6.74 0.54 -8.76
C ALA A 131 -6.59 -0.15 -10.12
N SER A 132 -6.72 0.63 -11.20
CA SER A 132 -6.46 0.17 -12.57
C SER A 132 -5.51 1.13 -13.28
N PRO A 133 -4.34 0.68 -13.73
CA PRO A 133 -3.41 1.54 -14.46
C PRO A 133 -4.01 2.04 -15.78
N ARG A 134 -3.69 3.29 -16.14
CA ARG A 134 -4.14 3.94 -17.38
C ARG A 134 -3.08 4.89 -17.92
N TRP A 135 -3.22 5.24 -19.19
CA TRP A 135 -2.51 6.35 -19.81
C TRP A 135 -3.33 7.65 -19.65
N LEU A 136 -2.67 8.69 -19.15
CA LEU A 136 -3.16 10.06 -19.16
C LEU A 136 -2.49 10.82 -20.29
N VAL A 137 -3.24 11.60 -21.04
CA VAL A 137 -2.75 12.46 -22.12
C VAL A 137 -3.37 13.87 -21.99
N SER A 138 -2.81 14.86 -22.69
CA SER A 138 -3.50 16.13 -22.85
C SER A 138 -4.86 15.92 -23.52
N ALA A 139 -5.88 16.67 -23.13
CA ALA A 139 -7.21 16.62 -23.74
C ALA A 139 -7.18 16.92 -25.25
N ALA A 140 -6.27 17.81 -25.67
CA ALA A 140 -6.05 18.18 -27.08
C ALA A 140 -5.20 17.15 -27.87
N SER A 141 -4.65 16.12 -27.18
CA SER A 141 -3.79 15.13 -27.85
C SER A 141 -4.60 14.27 -28.85
N PRO A 142 -4.05 13.99 -30.04
CA PRO A 142 -4.66 13.08 -30.99
C PRO A 142 -4.55 11.60 -30.58
N ILE A 143 -3.80 11.28 -29.53
CA ILE A 143 -3.55 9.92 -29.05
C ILE A 143 -4.83 9.38 -28.43
N VAL A 144 -5.44 8.35 -29.04
CA VAL A 144 -6.68 7.70 -28.58
C VAL A 144 -6.46 6.30 -28.01
N GLY A 145 -5.28 5.72 -28.21
CA GLY A 145 -4.90 4.38 -27.74
C GLY A 145 -3.39 4.22 -27.67
N THR A 146 -2.92 3.10 -27.14
CA THR A 146 -1.50 2.84 -26.89
C THR A 146 -0.64 2.89 -28.14
N ASN A 147 -1.17 2.47 -29.31
CA ASN A 147 -0.44 2.53 -30.58
C ASN A 147 -0.08 3.96 -31.00
N GLY A 148 -0.83 4.98 -30.53
CA GLY A 148 -0.53 6.39 -30.77
C GLY A 148 0.68 6.90 -29.99
N LEU A 149 1.28 6.08 -29.13
CA LEU A 149 2.50 6.39 -28.39
C LEU A 149 3.77 6.09 -29.18
N ASP A 150 3.67 5.43 -30.36
CA ASP A 150 4.86 5.14 -31.17
C ASP A 150 5.58 6.43 -31.59
N GLY A 151 6.89 6.46 -31.42
CA GLY A 151 7.74 7.64 -31.63
C GLY A 151 7.60 8.75 -30.56
N GLN A 152 6.79 8.56 -29.53
CA GLN A 152 6.53 9.58 -28.50
C GLN A 152 7.48 9.46 -27.31
N THR A 153 7.53 10.53 -26.52
CA THR A 153 8.09 10.52 -25.16
C THR A 153 6.94 10.33 -24.15
N VAL A 154 7.11 9.42 -23.21
CA VAL A 154 6.16 9.22 -22.09
C VAL A 154 6.85 9.44 -20.75
N VAL A 155 6.10 9.74 -19.72
CA VAL A 155 6.64 9.84 -18.35
C VAL A 155 6.00 8.78 -17.46
N VAL A 156 6.81 8.23 -16.53
CA VAL A 156 6.36 7.30 -15.49
C VAL A 156 7.11 7.60 -14.21
N THR A 157 6.48 7.37 -13.07
CA THR A 157 7.12 7.58 -11.77
C THR A 157 8.18 6.52 -11.50
N GLN A 158 9.40 6.93 -11.21
CA GLN A 158 10.53 6.05 -10.89
C GLN A 158 10.22 5.19 -9.65
N GLY A 159 10.56 3.89 -9.69
CA GLY A 159 10.34 2.95 -8.58
C GLY A 159 8.88 2.52 -8.40
N SER A 160 7.94 3.03 -9.22
CA SER A 160 6.56 2.52 -9.27
C SER A 160 6.49 1.17 -10.00
N LEU A 161 5.45 0.37 -9.71
CA LEU A 161 5.14 -0.82 -10.52
C LEU A 161 4.81 -0.42 -11.95
N ASN A 162 4.16 0.73 -12.12
CA ASN A 162 3.72 1.25 -13.40
C ASN A 162 4.88 1.50 -14.38
N LEU A 163 6.11 1.75 -13.89
CA LEU A 163 7.28 1.80 -14.75
C LEU A 163 7.58 0.45 -15.41
N THR A 164 7.47 -0.64 -14.66
CA THR A 164 7.67 -2.00 -15.18
C THR A 164 6.56 -2.38 -16.15
N VAL A 165 5.31 -2.08 -15.79
CA VAL A 165 4.13 -2.37 -16.62
C VAL A 165 4.17 -1.57 -17.92
N ALA A 166 4.47 -0.27 -17.86
CA ALA A 166 4.60 0.57 -19.06
C ALA A 166 5.67 0.04 -20.02
N LYS A 167 6.85 -0.32 -19.51
CA LYS A 167 7.92 -0.93 -20.33
C LYS A 167 7.45 -2.22 -20.99
N LYS A 168 6.79 -3.11 -20.22
CA LYS A 168 6.25 -4.36 -20.77
C LYS A 168 5.26 -4.10 -21.91
N ILE A 169 4.33 -3.15 -21.73
CA ILE A 169 3.35 -2.77 -22.77
C ILE A 169 4.07 -2.26 -24.05
N ILE A 170 5.06 -1.38 -23.86
CA ILE A 170 5.86 -0.80 -24.97
C ILE A 170 6.58 -1.91 -25.73
N ASP A 171 7.23 -2.84 -25.03
CA ASP A 171 7.99 -3.93 -25.64
C ASP A 171 7.08 -4.93 -26.35
N GLU A 172 5.97 -5.35 -25.73
CA GLU A 172 4.99 -6.29 -26.32
C GLU A 172 4.35 -5.73 -27.60
N GLN A 173 4.07 -4.42 -27.63
CA GLN A 173 3.51 -3.73 -28.78
C GLN A 173 4.58 -3.22 -29.76
N LYS A 174 5.86 -3.45 -29.47
CA LYS A 174 7.02 -3.04 -30.29
C LYS A 174 7.05 -1.54 -30.62
N LEU A 175 6.63 -0.72 -29.65
CA LEU A 175 6.57 0.73 -29.80
C LEU A 175 7.96 1.36 -29.58
N LYS A 176 8.29 2.39 -30.36
CA LYS A 176 9.52 3.18 -30.21
C LYS A 176 9.24 4.37 -29.29
N VAL A 177 9.30 4.14 -27.99
CA VAL A 177 8.96 5.14 -26.97
C VAL A 177 10.18 5.54 -26.15
N THR A 178 10.38 6.84 -25.93
CA THR A 178 11.33 7.35 -24.95
C THR A 178 10.65 7.49 -23.59
N VAL A 179 11.21 6.91 -22.52
CA VAL A 179 10.62 6.93 -21.18
C VAL A 179 11.38 7.90 -20.28
N ILE A 180 10.73 8.97 -19.84
CA ILE A 180 11.19 9.86 -18.76
C ILE A 180 10.76 9.24 -17.42
N GLN A 181 11.67 9.17 -16.45
CA GLN A 181 11.37 8.75 -15.10
C GLN A 181 11.35 9.98 -14.18
N ALA A 182 10.17 10.29 -13.63
CA ALA A 182 9.98 11.37 -12.69
C ALA A 182 10.14 10.86 -11.24
N LYS A 183 10.57 11.72 -10.30
CA LYS A 183 10.81 11.31 -8.89
C LYS A 183 9.53 10.96 -8.14
N ASP A 184 8.40 11.59 -8.51
CA ASP A 184 7.10 11.39 -7.89
C ASP A 184 5.94 11.65 -8.88
N HIS A 185 4.69 11.44 -8.43
CA HIS A 185 3.52 11.56 -9.29
C HIS A 185 3.23 13.03 -9.68
N ALA A 186 3.52 14.01 -8.82
CA ALA A 186 3.32 15.43 -9.14
C ALA A 186 4.29 15.88 -10.22
N GLU A 187 5.55 15.46 -10.17
CA GLU A 187 6.51 15.73 -11.23
C GLU A 187 6.10 15.03 -12.54
N SER A 188 5.55 13.79 -12.47
CA SER A 188 5.05 13.09 -13.66
C SER A 188 3.93 13.90 -14.35
N LEU A 189 2.94 14.38 -13.57
CA LEU A 189 1.88 15.24 -14.09
C LEU A 189 2.43 16.55 -14.65
N PHE A 190 3.41 17.17 -13.99
CA PHE A 190 4.07 18.40 -14.45
C PHE A 190 4.79 18.19 -15.81
N VAL A 191 5.52 17.10 -15.96
CA VAL A 191 6.22 16.74 -17.21
C VAL A 191 5.22 16.58 -18.36
N LEU A 192 4.07 15.92 -18.11
CA LEU A 192 2.98 15.83 -19.08
C LEU A 192 2.36 17.20 -19.37
N GLY A 193 2.02 17.97 -18.32
CA GLY A 193 1.35 19.26 -18.45
C GLY A 193 2.17 20.33 -19.16
N THR A 194 3.52 20.22 -19.12
CA THR A 194 4.44 21.10 -19.86
C THR A 194 4.73 20.62 -21.30
N GLY A 195 4.13 19.52 -21.74
CA GLY A 195 4.33 18.97 -23.07
C GLY A 195 5.69 18.29 -23.29
N ARG A 196 6.48 18.06 -22.22
CA ARG A 196 7.75 17.33 -22.30
C ARG A 196 7.54 15.82 -22.48
N ALA A 197 6.36 15.32 -22.15
CA ALA A 197 5.88 13.98 -22.46
C ALA A 197 4.49 14.05 -23.10
N ALA A 198 4.20 13.13 -24.01
CA ALA A 198 2.89 13.00 -24.65
C ALA A 198 1.87 12.25 -23.80
N ALA A 199 2.34 11.39 -22.88
CA ALA A 199 1.50 10.61 -21.99
C ALA A 199 2.20 10.31 -20.65
N TRP A 200 1.38 10.10 -19.60
CA TRP A 200 1.79 9.59 -18.31
C TRP A 200 1.06 8.29 -18.01
N PHE A 201 1.78 7.25 -17.57
CA PHE A 201 1.20 5.97 -17.18
C PHE A 201 1.20 5.83 -15.66
N GLU A 202 0.00 5.72 -15.07
CA GLU A 202 -0.18 5.59 -13.63
C GLU A 202 -1.54 4.97 -13.31
N ASP A 203 -1.77 4.59 -12.06
CA ASP A 203 -3.05 4.12 -11.55
C ASP A 203 -4.11 5.23 -11.66
N ASP A 204 -5.29 4.86 -12.15
CA ASP A 204 -6.41 5.76 -12.46
C ASP A 204 -6.77 6.69 -11.30
N ILE A 205 -6.75 6.17 -10.07
CA ILE A 205 -7.06 6.95 -8.88
C ILE A 205 -6.01 8.00 -8.56
N LEU A 206 -4.72 7.69 -8.73
CA LEU A 206 -3.63 8.65 -8.51
C LEU A 206 -3.64 9.74 -9.58
N ILE A 207 -3.95 9.35 -10.83
CA ILE A 207 -4.23 10.31 -11.91
C ILE A 207 -5.40 11.21 -11.52
N ALA A 208 -6.54 10.64 -11.16
CA ALA A 208 -7.75 11.39 -10.81
C ALA A 208 -7.49 12.37 -9.66
N GLY A 209 -6.81 11.92 -8.60
CA GLY A 209 -6.49 12.74 -7.44
C GLY A 209 -5.62 13.95 -7.79
N LEU A 210 -4.56 13.74 -8.57
CA LEU A 210 -3.66 14.82 -8.97
C LEU A 210 -4.28 15.75 -10.02
N VAL A 211 -4.97 15.21 -11.01
CA VAL A 211 -5.67 16.00 -12.04
C VAL A 211 -6.75 16.88 -11.39
N ALA A 212 -7.58 16.34 -10.51
CA ALA A 212 -8.60 17.12 -9.80
C ALA A 212 -8.01 18.30 -9.00
N ASN A 213 -6.81 18.14 -8.48
CA ASN A 213 -6.09 19.18 -7.75
C ASN A 213 -5.15 20.02 -8.61
N SER A 214 -5.09 19.81 -9.94
CA SER A 214 -4.34 20.66 -10.87
C SER A 214 -5.05 22.02 -11.10
N PRO A 215 -4.35 23.02 -11.64
CA PRO A 215 -4.96 24.32 -11.96
C PRO A 215 -6.15 24.24 -12.94
N ASP A 216 -6.06 23.38 -13.94
CA ASP A 216 -7.13 23.14 -14.91
C ASP A 216 -7.26 21.63 -15.21
N PRO A 217 -8.15 20.92 -14.50
CA PRO A 217 -8.37 19.49 -14.69
C PRO A 217 -8.83 19.10 -16.11
N LYS A 218 -9.49 20.02 -16.83
CA LYS A 218 -10.04 19.75 -18.16
C LYS A 218 -8.96 19.65 -19.24
N THR A 219 -7.72 20.05 -18.94
CA THR A 219 -6.59 19.94 -19.88
C THR A 219 -6.09 18.50 -20.06
N PHE A 220 -6.62 17.54 -19.29
CA PHE A 220 -6.19 16.16 -19.33
C PHE A 220 -7.37 15.21 -19.57
N ARG A 221 -7.07 14.05 -20.16
CA ARG A 221 -8.00 12.92 -20.24
C ARG A 221 -7.28 11.59 -20.16
N MET A 222 -7.88 10.62 -19.49
CA MET A 222 -7.42 9.24 -19.48
C MET A 222 -7.80 8.55 -20.79
N LEU A 223 -6.94 7.68 -21.31
CA LEU A 223 -7.28 6.78 -22.39
C LEU A 223 -8.24 5.68 -21.87
N ALA A 224 -9.06 5.11 -22.78
CA ALA A 224 -10.06 4.11 -22.41
C ALA A 224 -9.44 2.77 -21.93
N ALA A 225 -8.28 2.39 -22.46
CA ALA A 225 -7.63 1.14 -22.11
C ALA A 225 -7.27 1.09 -20.62
N THR A 226 -7.58 -0.03 -19.97
CA THR A 226 -7.22 -0.39 -18.61
C THR A 226 -6.31 -1.60 -18.63
N TYR A 227 -5.52 -1.76 -17.60
CA TYR A 227 -4.58 -2.87 -17.45
C TYR A 227 -4.88 -3.65 -16.17
N GLU A 228 -4.13 -4.71 -15.90
CA GLU A 228 -4.32 -5.56 -14.73
C GLU A 228 -4.46 -4.75 -13.45
N PRO A 229 -5.42 -5.08 -12.58
CA PRO A 229 -5.67 -4.32 -11.37
C PRO A 229 -4.49 -4.35 -10.40
N SER A 230 -4.32 -3.24 -9.69
CA SER A 230 -3.33 -3.04 -8.65
C SER A 230 -3.98 -3.06 -7.27
N TYR A 231 -3.57 -4.00 -6.40
CA TYR A 231 -4.05 -4.07 -5.01
C TYR A 231 -3.11 -3.30 -4.09
N TYR A 232 -3.58 -2.24 -3.45
CA TYR A 232 -2.78 -1.49 -2.48
C TYR A 232 -2.90 -2.08 -1.08
N GLY A 233 -1.79 -2.05 -0.35
CA GLY A 233 -1.73 -2.39 1.06
C GLY A 233 -0.70 -1.52 1.78
N LEU A 234 -0.86 -1.39 3.09
CA LEU A 234 0.16 -0.80 3.95
C LEU A 234 1.33 -1.79 4.04
N MET A 235 2.58 -1.30 4.02
CA MET A 235 3.72 -2.20 4.14
C MET A 235 4.29 -2.24 5.55
N THR A 236 4.63 -3.45 6.01
CA THR A 236 5.35 -3.74 7.24
C THR A 236 6.62 -4.53 6.93
N ARG A 237 7.56 -4.64 7.87
CA ARG A 237 8.73 -5.50 7.70
C ARG A 237 8.32 -6.95 7.50
N ARG A 238 9.00 -7.65 6.59
CA ARG A 238 8.68 -9.03 6.24
C ARG A 238 8.85 -9.98 7.43
N GLU A 239 9.91 -9.77 8.19
CA GLU A 239 10.28 -10.64 9.31
C GLU A 239 9.50 -10.32 10.60
N ASP A 240 8.40 -9.58 10.49
CA ASP A 240 7.56 -9.18 11.63
C ASP A 240 6.07 -9.53 11.41
N PRO A 241 5.73 -10.83 11.43
CA PRO A 241 4.36 -11.29 11.19
C PRO A 241 3.40 -10.85 12.30
N GLU A 242 3.87 -10.62 13.52
CA GLU A 242 3.04 -10.19 14.65
C GLU A 242 2.55 -8.75 14.43
N PHE A 243 3.45 -7.84 14.06
CA PHE A 243 3.06 -6.46 13.73
C PHE A 243 2.13 -6.41 12.49
N LYS A 244 2.41 -7.23 11.46
CA LYS A 244 1.48 -7.38 10.32
C LYS A 244 0.10 -7.83 10.79
N ALA A 245 0.01 -8.83 11.66
CA ALA A 245 -1.26 -9.35 12.16
C ALA A 245 -2.05 -8.29 12.94
N LEU A 246 -1.36 -7.43 13.72
CA LEU A 246 -1.98 -6.29 14.38
C LEU A 246 -2.56 -5.30 13.35
N VAL A 247 -1.79 -4.91 12.33
CA VAL A 247 -2.24 -4.02 11.26
C VAL A 247 -3.46 -4.60 10.54
N ASP A 248 -3.41 -5.88 10.18
CA ASP A 248 -4.52 -6.58 9.52
C ASP A 248 -5.77 -6.63 10.39
N SER A 249 -5.62 -6.84 11.71
CA SER A 249 -6.74 -6.86 12.64
C SER A 249 -7.48 -5.52 12.67
N VAL A 250 -6.73 -4.40 12.65
CA VAL A 250 -7.30 -3.05 12.62
C VAL A 250 -8.06 -2.80 11.31
N ILE A 251 -7.46 -3.14 10.17
CA ILE A 251 -8.12 -2.97 8.85
C ILE A 251 -9.38 -3.82 8.78
N LYS A 252 -9.30 -5.09 9.20
CA LYS A 252 -10.44 -6.01 9.23
C LYS A 252 -11.58 -5.51 10.11
N GLU A 253 -11.27 -4.98 11.28
CA GLU A 253 -12.25 -4.38 12.19
C GLU A 253 -12.93 -3.16 11.54
N LYS A 254 -12.16 -2.26 10.93
CA LYS A 254 -12.70 -1.10 10.20
C LYS A 254 -13.62 -1.53 9.04
N MET A 255 -13.27 -2.57 8.30
CA MET A 255 -14.13 -3.12 7.24
C MET A 255 -15.40 -3.75 7.81
N GLY A 256 -15.28 -4.57 8.85
CA GLY A 256 -16.43 -5.27 9.47
C GLY A 256 -17.40 -4.36 10.20
N SER A 257 -16.92 -3.26 10.79
CA SER A 257 -17.78 -2.26 11.48
C SER A 257 -18.44 -1.25 10.55
N GLY A 258 -18.06 -1.21 9.26
CA GLY A 258 -18.50 -0.20 8.30
C GLY A 258 -17.76 1.15 8.42
N GLU A 259 -16.80 1.29 9.34
CA GLU A 259 -15.99 2.51 9.43
C GLU A 259 -15.09 2.70 8.20
N PHE A 260 -14.63 1.61 7.59
CA PHE A 260 -13.90 1.68 6.33
C PHE A 260 -14.72 2.36 5.23
N ASN A 261 -16.02 2.07 5.14
CA ASN A 261 -16.91 2.71 4.15
C ASN A 261 -17.03 4.22 4.40
N LYS A 262 -17.07 4.65 5.68
CA LYS A 262 -17.07 6.08 6.02
C LYS A 262 -15.75 6.76 5.62
N LEU A 263 -14.61 6.11 5.86
CA LEU A 263 -13.30 6.59 5.41
C LEU A 263 -13.22 6.65 3.88
N TYR A 264 -13.76 5.62 3.20
CA TYR A 264 -13.82 5.60 1.74
C TYR A 264 -14.64 6.80 1.23
N SER A 265 -15.86 6.99 1.72
CA SER A 265 -16.70 8.13 1.31
C SER A 265 -16.04 9.48 1.61
N LYS A 266 -15.35 9.62 2.75
CA LYS A 266 -14.58 10.83 3.07
C LYS A 266 -13.57 11.18 1.99
N TRP A 267 -12.79 10.18 1.50
CA TRP A 267 -11.63 10.41 0.64
C TRP A 267 -11.93 10.33 -0.86
N PHE A 268 -13.00 9.65 -1.26
CA PHE A 268 -13.32 9.40 -2.67
C PHE A 268 -14.64 10.04 -3.13
N GLU A 269 -15.57 10.29 -2.21
CA GLU A 269 -16.90 10.81 -2.52
C GLU A 269 -17.18 12.17 -1.84
N GLY A 270 -16.30 12.60 -0.93
CA GLY A 270 -16.35 13.89 -0.24
C GLY A 270 -15.33 14.90 -0.78
N PRO A 271 -15.43 16.17 -0.33
CA PRO A 271 -14.44 17.18 -0.64
C PRO A 271 -13.14 16.90 0.12
N ILE A 272 -12.00 16.84 -0.60
CA ILE A 272 -10.69 16.57 -0.03
C ILE A 272 -9.75 17.78 -0.09
N PRO A 273 -8.86 17.99 0.92
CA PRO A 273 -7.85 19.02 0.84
C PRO A 273 -6.88 18.80 -0.35
N PRO A 274 -6.12 19.81 -0.81
CA PRO A 274 -6.14 21.18 -0.30
C PRO A 274 -7.24 22.06 -0.92
N ARG A 275 -7.84 21.65 -2.04
CA ARG A 275 -8.76 22.50 -2.83
C ARG A 275 -10.25 22.20 -2.61
N GLY A 276 -10.59 21.23 -1.73
CA GLY A 276 -11.97 20.82 -1.52
C GLY A 276 -12.60 20.10 -2.72
N GLN A 277 -11.79 19.53 -3.61
CA GLN A 277 -12.31 18.79 -4.76
C GLN A 277 -12.91 17.46 -4.33
N ASN A 278 -14.02 17.09 -4.96
CA ASN A 278 -14.63 15.78 -4.81
C ASN A 278 -14.26 14.92 -6.03
N LEU A 279 -13.72 13.74 -5.80
CA LEU A 279 -13.33 12.82 -6.88
C LEU A 279 -14.54 12.14 -7.50
N LEU A 280 -15.69 12.10 -6.80
CA LEU A 280 -16.94 11.46 -7.25
C LEU A 280 -16.72 9.99 -7.65
N LEU A 281 -15.87 9.27 -6.93
CA LEU A 281 -15.48 7.89 -7.22
C LEU A 281 -16.12 6.92 -6.23
N PRO A 282 -17.29 6.33 -6.54
CA PRO A 282 -17.89 5.30 -5.69
C PRO A 282 -16.99 4.06 -5.64
N MET A 283 -17.11 3.31 -4.54
CA MET A 283 -16.36 2.09 -4.35
C MET A 283 -16.64 1.08 -5.47
N SER A 284 -15.59 0.63 -6.16
CA SER A 284 -15.69 -0.38 -7.23
C SER A 284 -16.18 -1.73 -6.67
N ASP A 285 -16.75 -2.56 -7.53
CA ASP A 285 -17.20 -3.90 -7.12
C ASP A 285 -16.03 -4.78 -6.65
N ALA A 286 -14.86 -4.63 -7.26
CA ALA A 286 -13.64 -5.29 -6.82
C ALA A 286 -13.24 -4.86 -5.39
N MET A 287 -13.36 -3.57 -5.05
CA MET A 287 -13.08 -3.09 -3.69
C MET A 287 -14.18 -3.51 -2.70
N LYS A 288 -15.46 -3.48 -3.09
CA LYS A 288 -16.56 -4.01 -2.27
C LYS A 288 -16.34 -5.48 -1.91
N ALA A 289 -15.88 -6.30 -2.86
CA ALA A 289 -15.54 -7.70 -2.62
C ALA A 289 -14.40 -7.83 -1.59
N ARG A 290 -13.37 -6.97 -1.66
CA ARG A 290 -12.28 -6.95 -0.67
C ARG A 290 -12.76 -6.51 0.72
N VAL A 291 -13.70 -5.59 0.82
CA VAL A 291 -14.30 -5.19 2.11
C VAL A 291 -15.15 -6.34 2.68
N ALA A 292 -15.94 -7.02 1.86
CA ALA A 292 -16.76 -8.15 2.30
C ALA A 292 -15.93 -9.39 2.68
N SER A 293 -14.80 -9.61 2.02
CA SER A 293 -13.87 -10.72 2.28
C SER A 293 -12.42 -10.20 2.27
N PRO A 294 -11.96 -9.60 3.38
CA PRO A 294 -10.64 -8.98 3.48
C PRO A 294 -9.51 -9.98 3.19
N SER A 295 -8.62 -9.62 2.28
CA SER A 295 -7.52 -10.46 1.84
C SER A 295 -6.34 -9.61 1.34
N ASP A 296 -5.12 -10.12 1.52
CA ASP A 296 -3.87 -9.62 0.93
C ASP A 296 -3.43 -10.43 -0.30
N ALA A 297 -4.27 -11.35 -0.78
CA ALA A 297 -4.02 -12.10 -2.02
C ALA A 297 -3.97 -11.18 -3.24
N LEU A 298 -3.11 -11.55 -4.19
CA LEU A 298 -2.90 -10.87 -5.47
C LEU A 298 -4.02 -11.17 -6.46
#